data_1e23a7eca35059836c47551b0adf8c1f
#
_entry.id   1e23a7eca35059836c47551b0adf8c1f
#
_cell.length_a   1.000
_cell.length_b   1.000
_cell.length_c   1.000
_cell.angle_alpha   90.00
_cell.angle_beta   90.00
_cell.angle_gamma   90.00
#
_symmetry.space_group_name_H-M   'P 1'
#
loop_
_entity.id
_entity.type
_entity.pdbx_description
1 polymer ?
#
loop_
_entity_poly.entity_id
_entity_poly.type
_entity_poly.pdbx_seq_one_letter_code
_entity_poly.pdbx_strand_id
1 'polypeptide(L)'
;IAAAEAAKSRAAAAKELRGKPGATKDGHLIPLLANVGKPSDAAKALEYGAEGVGLFRTEFLFIGNSEPPSVEEQTKAYTELLSQFPGKKVVIRMLDAGADKPLPFLTPEDEPNPALGLRGLRTLRAHMDVLEGQLKALAAADAATDANLWVMAPMVADQHEADYFVKLGKSFGLKFVGAMAEVPSIALMADKVADVADFVSIGTNDLTQYTLAADRTLGSVANYQTAWHPAVLRAIKMICDAGNAKGMPVGVCGEAAADPDLAVVLAGLGVNSLSMTPVALDDVRASLAEVTFDEAKAKAPSGSFLNHGA
;
A
#
# COMPACT_ATOMS: atom_id res chain seq x y z
N ILE A 1 -2.76 -14.69 -34.03
CA ILE A 1 -4.04 -14.01 -34.32
C ILE A 1 -5.03 -14.37 -33.24
N ALA A 2 -5.35 -15.64 -32.95
CA ALA A 2 -6.33 -16.09 -31.96
C ALA A 2 -6.01 -15.58 -30.52
N ALA A 3 -4.74 -15.59 -30.08
CA ALA A 3 -4.34 -15.09 -28.78
C ALA A 3 -4.55 -13.57 -28.63
N ALA A 4 -4.32 -12.82 -29.71
CA ALA A 4 -4.53 -11.37 -29.73
C ALA A 4 -6.03 -11.01 -29.71
N GLU A 5 -6.87 -11.80 -30.38
CA GLU A 5 -8.32 -11.63 -30.36
C GLU A 5 -8.92 -11.97 -28.99
N ALA A 6 -8.46 -13.05 -28.36
CA ALA A 6 -8.83 -13.42 -26.99
C ALA A 6 -8.42 -12.36 -25.96
N ALA A 7 -7.23 -11.76 -26.12
CA ALA A 7 -6.77 -10.66 -25.26
C ALA A 7 -7.63 -9.40 -25.43
N LYS A 8 -7.99 -9.05 -26.68
CA LYS A 8 -8.89 -7.92 -26.97
C LYS A 8 -10.30 -8.13 -26.40
N SER A 9 -10.84 -9.34 -26.52
CA SER A 9 -12.15 -9.68 -25.97
C SER A 9 -12.15 -9.57 -24.43
N ARG A 10 -11.12 -10.09 -23.77
CA ARG A 10 -10.96 -9.95 -22.31
C ARG A 10 -10.84 -8.49 -21.87
N ALA A 11 -10.04 -7.71 -22.57
CA ALA A 11 -9.88 -6.28 -22.28
C ALA A 11 -11.21 -5.51 -22.46
N ALA A 12 -12.00 -5.86 -23.48
CA ALA A 12 -13.32 -5.26 -23.69
C ALA A 12 -14.29 -5.62 -22.57
N ALA A 13 -14.36 -6.90 -22.17
CA ALA A 13 -15.21 -7.37 -21.08
C ALA A 13 -14.77 -6.74 -19.72
N ALA A 14 -13.48 -6.62 -19.48
CA ALA A 14 -12.95 -5.95 -18.30
C ALA A 14 -13.38 -4.47 -18.23
N LYS A 15 -13.40 -3.79 -19.39
CA LYS A 15 -13.84 -2.39 -19.48
C LYS A 15 -15.32 -2.20 -19.16
N GLU A 16 -16.17 -3.18 -19.45
CA GLU A 16 -17.61 -3.15 -19.12
C GLU A 16 -17.87 -3.21 -17.59
N LEU A 17 -16.92 -3.73 -16.84
CA LEU A 17 -16.97 -3.77 -15.38
C LEU A 17 -16.47 -2.47 -14.74
N ARG A 18 -15.86 -1.56 -15.52
CA ARG A 18 -15.32 -0.31 -15.01
C ARG A 18 -16.41 0.51 -14.29
N GLY A 19 -16.08 1.00 -13.10
CA GLY A 19 -17.03 1.73 -12.26
C GLY A 19 -17.92 0.86 -11.37
N LYS A 20 -17.91 -0.48 -11.56
CA LYS A 20 -18.54 -1.39 -10.59
C LYS A 20 -17.59 -1.58 -9.40
N PRO A 21 -18.13 -1.84 -8.18
CA PRO A 21 -17.31 -2.22 -7.04
C PRO A 21 -16.45 -3.44 -7.34
N GLY A 22 -15.22 -3.45 -6.80
CA GLY A 22 -14.40 -4.64 -6.78
C GLY A 22 -15.05 -5.72 -5.93
N ALA A 23 -15.34 -6.86 -6.53
CA ALA A 23 -16.02 -7.96 -5.84
C ALA A 23 -15.77 -9.30 -6.55
N THR A 24 -15.85 -10.39 -5.79
CA THR A 24 -15.93 -11.73 -6.33
C THR A 24 -17.30 -11.98 -6.98
N LYS A 25 -17.40 -13.05 -7.76
CA LYS A 25 -18.62 -13.45 -8.48
C LYS A 25 -19.84 -13.61 -7.57
N ASP A 26 -19.65 -14.04 -6.34
CA ASP A 26 -20.67 -14.20 -5.30
C ASP A 26 -20.89 -12.94 -4.45
N GLY A 27 -20.29 -11.81 -4.81
CA GLY A 27 -20.54 -10.51 -4.22
C GLY A 27 -19.71 -10.18 -2.98
N HIS A 28 -18.65 -10.96 -2.66
CA HIS A 28 -17.72 -10.57 -1.59
C HIS A 28 -16.91 -9.34 -2.04
N LEU A 29 -17.10 -8.24 -1.33
CA LEU A 29 -16.50 -6.95 -1.69
C LEU A 29 -15.00 -6.90 -1.39
N ILE A 30 -14.23 -6.45 -2.37
CA ILE A 30 -12.79 -6.18 -2.27
C ILE A 30 -12.54 -4.86 -3.00
N PRO A 31 -12.66 -3.71 -2.32
CA PRO A 31 -12.47 -2.41 -2.95
C PRO A 31 -11.15 -2.31 -3.71
N LEU A 32 -11.22 -1.80 -4.95
CA LEU A 32 -10.10 -1.58 -5.82
C LEU A 32 -9.70 -0.12 -5.80
N LEU A 33 -8.51 0.14 -5.28
CA LEU A 33 -7.98 1.46 -5.03
C LEU A 33 -6.81 1.75 -6.00
N ALA A 34 -6.52 3.02 -6.21
CA ALA A 34 -5.39 3.42 -7.04
C ALA A 34 -4.15 3.78 -6.22
N ASN A 35 -2.97 3.46 -6.78
CA ASN A 35 -1.71 4.06 -6.37
C ASN A 35 -1.50 5.36 -7.15
N VAL A 36 -1.25 6.45 -6.45
CA VAL A 36 -1.12 7.80 -7.01
C VAL A 36 0.21 8.40 -6.55
N GLY A 37 0.96 8.94 -7.50
CA GLY A 37 2.27 9.56 -7.21
C GLY A 37 2.20 11.07 -7.00
N LYS A 38 1.23 11.75 -7.60
CA LYS A 38 1.00 13.19 -7.48
C LYS A 38 -0.50 13.50 -7.69
N PRO A 39 -1.01 14.66 -7.22
CA PRO A 39 -2.44 14.97 -7.32
C PRO A 39 -3.01 14.92 -8.73
N SER A 40 -2.23 15.29 -9.74
CA SER A 40 -2.66 15.23 -11.15
C SER A 40 -2.95 13.82 -11.67
N ASP A 41 -2.46 12.77 -11.02
CA ASP A 41 -2.72 11.38 -11.41
C ASP A 41 -4.13 10.90 -10.97
N ALA A 42 -4.80 11.66 -10.10
CA ALA A 42 -6.12 11.32 -9.58
C ALA A 42 -7.18 11.21 -10.68
N ALA A 43 -7.14 12.10 -11.68
CA ALA A 43 -8.07 12.06 -12.81
C ALA A 43 -8.02 10.72 -13.55
N LYS A 44 -6.82 10.20 -13.79
CA LYS A 44 -6.63 8.88 -14.41
C LYS A 44 -7.14 7.74 -13.52
N ALA A 45 -6.91 7.83 -12.22
CA ALA A 45 -7.45 6.85 -11.26
C ALA A 45 -8.98 6.78 -11.33
N LEU A 46 -9.64 7.93 -11.34
CA LEU A 46 -11.10 8.02 -11.45
C LEU A 46 -11.61 7.52 -12.81
N GLU A 47 -10.91 7.82 -13.90
CA GLU A 47 -11.23 7.32 -15.25
C GLU A 47 -11.25 5.79 -15.29
N TYR A 48 -10.32 5.13 -14.61
CA TYR A 48 -10.26 3.66 -14.49
C TYR A 48 -11.18 3.09 -13.40
N GLY A 49 -12.03 3.92 -12.81
CA GLY A 49 -13.03 3.49 -11.83
C GLY A 49 -12.43 3.07 -10.49
N ALA A 50 -11.37 3.76 -10.04
CA ALA A 50 -10.86 3.56 -8.69
C ALA A 50 -11.90 3.94 -7.64
N GLU A 51 -12.05 3.09 -6.64
CA GLU A 51 -12.99 3.32 -5.53
C GLU A 51 -12.43 4.24 -4.45
N GLY A 52 -11.16 4.63 -4.61
CA GLY A 52 -10.42 5.54 -3.76
C GLY A 52 -8.93 5.43 -4.06
N VAL A 53 -8.11 5.90 -3.13
CA VAL A 53 -6.64 5.83 -3.18
C VAL A 53 -6.13 4.96 -2.05
N GLY A 54 -5.42 3.89 -2.36
CA GLY A 54 -4.84 3.00 -1.36
C GLY A 54 -3.37 3.31 -1.05
N LEU A 55 -2.72 4.10 -1.90
CA LEU A 55 -1.39 4.61 -1.67
C LEU A 55 -1.20 5.94 -2.42
N PHE A 56 -1.06 7.01 -1.67
CA PHE A 56 -0.48 8.25 -2.17
C PHE A 56 0.94 8.39 -1.63
N ARG A 57 1.89 8.46 -2.56
CA ARG A 57 3.31 8.65 -2.24
C ARG A 57 3.61 10.13 -2.13
N THR A 58 4.20 10.54 -1.01
CA THR A 58 4.46 11.96 -0.71
C THR A 58 5.85 12.43 -1.13
N GLU A 59 6.70 11.52 -1.60
CA GLU A 59 8.10 11.80 -1.97
C GLU A 59 8.23 12.90 -3.03
N PHE A 60 7.28 13.02 -3.96
CA PHE A 60 7.31 14.03 -5.02
C PHE A 60 7.36 15.47 -4.48
N LEU A 61 6.82 15.71 -3.27
CA LEU A 61 6.85 17.02 -2.62
C LEU A 61 8.25 17.37 -2.07
N PHE A 62 9.08 16.38 -1.83
CA PHE A 62 10.37 16.52 -1.17
C PHE A 62 11.55 16.39 -2.13
N ILE A 63 11.40 15.56 -3.17
CA ILE A 63 12.46 15.31 -4.16
C ILE A 63 12.76 16.57 -4.96
N GLY A 64 14.07 16.87 -5.09
CA GLY A 64 14.55 18.04 -5.84
C GLY A 64 14.62 19.34 -5.03
N ASN A 65 14.19 19.32 -3.78
CA ASN A 65 14.30 20.45 -2.87
C ASN A 65 15.58 20.37 -2.05
N SER A 66 16.13 21.52 -1.68
CA SER A 66 17.26 21.62 -0.74
C SER A 66 16.81 21.64 0.72
N GLU A 67 15.55 21.93 0.98
CA GLU A 67 14.90 22.00 2.29
C GLU A 67 13.54 21.32 2.23
N PRO A 68 12.97 20.88 3.38
CA PRO A 68 11.62 20.35 3.44
C PRO A 68 10.60 21.38 2.93
N PRO A 69 9.56 20.97 2.18
CA PRO A 69 8.47 21.86 1.80
C PRO A 69 7.75 22.38 3.05
N SER A 70 7.28 23.63 2.99
CA SER A 70 6.51 24.25 4.07
C SER A 70 5.21 23.49 4.36
N VAL A 71 4.64 23.70 5.56
CA VAL A 71 3.33 23.13 5.92
C VAL A 71 2.25 23.59 4.94
N GLU A 72 2.30 24.84 4.49
CA GLU A 72 1.36 25.44 3.54
C GLU A 72 1.43 24.76 2.17
N GLU A 73 2.63 24.53 1.65
CA GLU A 73 2.83 23.83 0.36
C GLU A 73 2.32 22.39 0.42
N GLN A 74 2.64 21.69 1.49
CA GLN A 74 2.14 20.34 1.71
C GLN A 74 0.62 20.30 1.86
N THR A 75 0.02 21.21 2.65
CA THR A 75 -1.42 21.32 2.85
C THR A 75 -2.13 21.53 1.51
N LYS A 76 -1.61 22.42 0.67
CA LYS A 76 -2.17 22.67 -0.66
C LYS A 76 -2.19 21.40 -1.51
N ALA A 77 -1.09 20.67 -1.58
CA ALA A 77 -0.98 19.45 -2.38
C ALA A 77 -1.90 18.33 -1.87
N TYR A 78 -1.98 18.14 -0.54
CA TYR A 78 -2.88 17.15 0.04
C TYR A 78 -4.36 17.52 -0.15
N THR A 79 -4.71 18.80 0.01
CA THR A 79 -6.07 19.30 -0.25
C THR A 79 -6.46 19.10 -1.71
N GLU A 80 -5.55 19.37 -2.66
CA GLU A 80 -5.79 19.14 -4.09
C GLU A 80 -6.10 17.68 -4.39
N LEU A 81 -5.38 16.74 -3.78
CA LEU A 81 -5.67 15.32 -3.93
C LEU A 81 -7.00 14.94 -3.30
N LEU A 82 -7.19 15.27 -2.01
CA LEU A 82 -8.35 14.85 -1.23
C LEU A 82 -9.66 15.38 -1.82
N SER A 83 -9.66 16.60 -2.33
CA SER A 83 -10.84 17.23 -2.96
C SER A 83 -11.35 16.48 -4.19
N GLN A 84 -10.54 15.64 -4.81
CA GLN A 84 -10.94 14.82 -5.96
C GLN A 84 -11.65 13.52 -5.56
N PHE A 85 -11.63 13.16 -4.27
CA PHE A 85 -12.19 11.90 -3.75
C PHE A 85 -13.20 12.14 -2.59
N PRO A 86 -14.25 12.98 -2.76
CA PRO A 86 -15.21 13.26 -1.70
C PRO A 86 -15.90 11.97 -1.23
N GLY A 87 -15.92 11.73 0.07
CA GLY A 87 -16.49 10.54 0.70
C GLY A 87 -15.74 9.23 0.47
N LYS A 88 -14.68 9.25 -0.34
CA LYS A 88 -13.90 8.05 -0.66
C LYS A 88 -12.66 7.93 0.23
N LYS A 89 -12.22 6.69 0.46
CA LYS A 89 -10.99 6.39 1.18
C LYS A 89 -9.77 6.88 0.41
N VAL A 90 -8.91 7.64 1.08
CA VAL A 90 -7.61 8.07 0.55
C VAL A 90 -6.54 7.76 1.60
N VAL A 91 -5.64 6.84 1.27
CA VAL A 91 -4.51 6.49 2.13
C VAL A 91 -3.29 7.28 1.71
N ILE A 92 -2.77 8.11 2.59
CA ILE A 92 -1.53 8.87 2.39
C ILE A 92 -0.43 8.26 3.25
N ARG A 93 0.67 7.89 2.60
CA ARG A 93 1.87 7.42 3.28
C ARG A 93 2.75 8.61 3.64
N MET A 94 3.21 8.65 4.89
CA MET A 94 4.26 9.56 5.31
C MET A 94 5.50 9.38 4.46
N LEU A 95 6.34 10.39 4.42
CA LEU A 95 7.58 10.39 3.63
C LEU A 95 8.42 9.13 3.90
N ASP A 96 8.73 8.41 2.83
CA ASP A 96 9.66 7.29 2.85
C ASP A 96 10.99 7.72 2.21
N ALA A 97 11.80 8.44 2.98
CA ALA A 97 13.13 8.88 2.59
C ALA A 97 14.20 7.87 3.03
N GLY A 98 15.30 7.85 2.31
CA GLY A 98 16.42 6.92 2.51
C GLY A 98 16.50 5.86 1.41
N ALA A 99 17.49 4.99 1.48
CA ALA A 99 17.75 3.94 0.50
C ALA A 99 17.83 4.48 -0.94
N ASP A 100 16.90 4.11 -1.81
CA ASP A 100 16.82 4.53 -3.22
C ASP A 100 16.27 5.95 -3.42
N LYS A 101 15.85 6.63 -2.34
CA LYS A 101 15.28 7.98 -2.37
C LYS A 101 16.01 8.91 -1.39
N PRO A 102 17.31 9.17 -1.59
CA PRO A 102 18.05 10.04 -0.72
C PRO A 102 17.56 11.49 -0.85
N LEU A 103 17.45 12.19 0.30
CA LEU A 103 17.14 13.60 0.38
C LEU A 103 18.29 14.32 1.09
N PRO A 104 18.88 15.37 0.51
CA PRO A 104 20.08 16.01 1.06
C PRO A 104 19.94 16.50 2.50
N PHE A 105 18.73 16.88 2.90
CA PHE A 105 18.45 17.40 4.25
C PHE A 105 18.03 16.33 5.27
N LEU A 106 17.89 15.05 4.86
CA LEU A 106 17.43 13.97 5.73
C LEU A 106 18.33 12.73 5.72
N THR A 107 19.00 12.47 4.60
CA THR A 107 19.70 11.19 4.38
C THR A 107 21.19 11.35 4.67
N PRO A 108 21.77 10.52 5.57
CA PRO A 108 23.22 10.48 5.76
C PRO A 108 23.95 10.06 4.47
N GLU A 109 25.08 10.72 4.16
CA GLU A 109 25.85 10.42 2.94
C GLU A 109 26.63 9.10 3.03
N ASP A 110 27.03 8.68 4.25
CA ASP A 110 27.96 7.56 4.48
C ASP A 110 27.28 6.31 5.10
N GLU A 111 26.01 6.07 4.79
CA GLU A 111 25.32 4.91 5.33
C GLU A 111 25.62 3.65 4.49
N PRO A 112 26.28 2.60 5.05
CA PRO A 112 26.72 1.44 4.25
C PRO A 112 25.57 0.60 3.68
N ASN A 113 24.42 0.54 4.38
CA ASN A 113 23.24 -0.24 4.00
C ASN A 113 21.96 0.60 4.20
N PRO A 114 21.69 1.60 3.34
CA PRO A 114 20.59 2.54 3.55
C PRO A 114 19.22 1.86 3.65
N ALA A 115 19.02 0.78 2.91
CA ALA A 115 17.76 0.02 2.96
C ALA A 115 17.50 -0.66 4.32
N LEU A 116 18.53 -0.89 5.12
CA LEU A 116 18.48 -1.49 6.46
C LEU A 116 18.71 -0.48 7.60
N GLY A 117 18.92 0.77 7.27
CA GLY A 117 19.33 1.82 8.20
C GLY A 117 18.24 2.86 8.47
N LEU A 118 18.67 4.15 8.39
CA LEU A 118 17.79 5.30 8.56
C LEU A 118 16.91 5.51 7.33
N ARG A 119 15.75 4.88 7.35
CA ARG A 119 14.77 4.89 6.29
C ARG A 119 13.35 4.98 6.85
N GLY A 120 12.45 5.66 6.13
CA GLY A 120 11.03 5.74 6.47
C GLY A 120 10.78 6.33 7.86
N LEU A 121 10.01 5.65 8.71
CA LEU A 121 9.68 6.13 10.04
C LEU A 121 10.91 6.39 10.92
N ARG A 122 11.99 5.61 10.76
CA ARG A 122 13.24 5.83 11.50
C ARG A 122 13.85 7.18 11.19
N THR A 123 13.90 7.55 9.90
CA THR A 123 14.35 8.88 9.48
C THR A 123 13.46 9.98 10.02
N LEU A 124 12.14 9.82 9.91
CA LEU A 124 11.18 10.81 10.40
C LEU A 124 11.27 11.02 11.91
N ARG A 125 11.52 9.97 12.69
CA ARG A 125 11.74 10.08 14.16
C ARG A 125 13.03 10.80 14.51
N ALA A 126 14.04 10.74 13.65
CA ALA A 126 15.27 11.51 13.81
C ALA A 126 15.11 13.00 13.41
N HIS A 127 14.06 13.32 12.65
CA HIS A 127 13.75 14.66 12.14
C HIS A 127 12.30 15.03 12.47
N MET A 128 12.05 15.30 13.75
CA MET A 128 10.70 15.54 14.28
C MET A 128 10.00 16.75 13.67
N ASP A 129 10.72 17.76 13.29
CA ASP A 129 10.22 18.94 12.58
C ASP A 129 9.56 18.57 11.24
N VAL A 130 10.19 17.66 10.48
CA VAL A 130 9.64 17.13 9.22
C VAL A 130 8.42 16.24 9.48
N LEU A 131 8.49 15.34 10.46
CA LEU A 131 7.40 14.46 10.84
C LEU A 131 6.16 15.25 11.28
N GLU A 132 6.32 16.18 12.21
CA GLU A 132 5.22 16.99 12.70
C GLU A 132 4.70 17.98 11.65
N GLY A 133 5.58 18.54 10.82
CA GLY A 133 5.19 19.40 9.70
C GLY A 133 4.26 18.67 8.72
N GLN A 134 4.58 17.43 8.38
CA GLN A 134 3.75 16.60 7.51
C GLN A 134 2.41 16.24 8.16
N LEU A 135 2.39 15.89 9.46
CA LEU A 135 1.15 15.60 10.19
C LEU A 135 0.25 16.83 10.31
N LYS A 136 0.81 18.02 10.56
CA LYS A 136 0.07 19.31 10.56
C LYS A 136 -0.61 19.57 9.22
N ALA A 137 0.15 19.38 8.14
CA ALA A 137 -0.38 19.60 6.78
C ALA A 137 -1.50 18.62 6.43
N LEU A 138 -1.36 17.32 6.81
CA LEU A 138 -2.39 16.32 6.61
C LEU A 138 -3.66 16.61 7.41
N ALA A 139 -3.53 17.00 8.68
CA ALA A 139 -4.66 17.37 9.52
C ALA A 139 -5.39 18.61 8.97
N ALA A 140 -4.66 19.60 8.47
CA ALA A 140 -5.26 20.79 7.85
C ALA A 140 -6.00 20.45 6.55
N ALA A 141 -5.46 19.56 5.73
CA ALA A 141 -6.11 19.11 4.49
C ALA A 141 -7.34 18.24 4.77
N ASP A 142 -7.30 17.37 5.80
CA ASP A 142 -8.47 16.58 6.25
C ASP A 142 -9.60 17.48 6.68
N ALA A 143 -9.31 18.50 7.48
CA ALA A 143 -10.31 19.48 7.93
C ALA A 143 -10.93 20.34 6.80
N ALA A 144 -10.22 20.48 5.69
CA ALA A 144 -10.65 21.30 4.54
C ALA A 144 -11.39 20.49 3.45
N THR A 145 -11.53 19.18 3.59
CA THR A 145 -12.10 18.29 2.57
C THR A 145 -13.05 17.26 3.15
N ASP A 146 -13.87 16.64 2.29
CA ASP A 146 -14.81 15.58 2.67
C ASP A 146 -14.28 14.17 2.37
N ALA A 147 -13.01 14.02 2.05
CA ALA A 147 -12.42 12.69 1.82
C ALA A 147 -12.29 11.91 3.14
N ASN A 148 -12.32 10.60 3.06
CA ASN A 148 -12.02 9.73 4.20
C ASN A 148 -10.49 9.48 4.26
N LEU A 149 -9.77 10.39 4.91
CA LEU A 149 -8.30 10.35 5.02
C LEU A 149 -7.83 9.27 5.99
N TRP A 150 -6.90 8.46 5.51
CA TRP A 150 -6.16 7.46 6.28
C TRP A 150 -4.66 7.74 6.13
N VAL A 151 -3.92 7.72 7.22
CA VAL A 151 -2.48 8.07 7.22
C VAL A 151 -1.67 6.89 7.74
N MET A 152 -0.61 6.50 7.03
CA MET A 152 0.25 5.41 7.44
C MET A 152 1.74 5.78 7.45
N ALA A 153 2.47 5.21 8.41
CA ALA A 153 3.91 5.28 8.46
C ALA A 153 4.55 4.18 7.61
N PRO A 154 5.59 4.49 6.82
CA PRO A 154 6.42 3.50 6.14
C PRO A 154 7.39 2.81 7.10
N MET A 155 7.87 1.63 6.75
CA MET A 155 8.98 0.92 7.42
C MET A 155 8.79 0.70 8.92
N VAL A 156 7.57 0.40 9.33
CA VAL A 156 7.26 0.05 10.72
C VAL A 156 7.76 -1.37 10.99
N ALA A 157 8.59 -1.54 12.01
CA ALA A 157 9.23 -2.81 12.31
C ALA A 157 8.60 -3.56 13.50
N ASP A 158 7.92 -2.86 14.41
CA ASP A 158 7.30 -3.46 15.57
C ASP A 158 6.05 -2.70 16.06
N GLN A 159 5.40 -3.27 17.06
CA GLN A 159 4.21 -2.72 17.71
C GLN A 159 4.48 -1.36 18.39
N HIS A 160 5.69 -1.15 18.94
CA HIS A 160 6.00 0.10 19.65
C HIS A 160 6.12 1.27 18.67
N GLU A 161 6.69 1.02 17.51
CA GLU A 161 6.74 2.01 16.42
C GLU A 161 5.33 2.31 15.87
N ALA A 162 4.50 1.28 15.72
CA ALA A 162 3.11 1.45 15.31
C ALA A 162 2.31 2.28 16.35
N ASP A 163 2.37 1.91 17.62
CA ASP A 163 1.69 2.61 18.71
C ASP A 163 2.15 4.07 18.85
N TYR A 164 3.47 4.29 18.75
CA TYR A 164 4.04 5.63 18.76
C TYR A 164 3.46 6.50 17.65
N PHE A 165 3.49 6.00 16.41
CA PHE A 165 3.01 6.77 15.27
C PHE A 165 1.49 7.00 15.32
N VAL A 166 0.72 5.99 15.70
CA VAL A 166 -0.74 6.11 15.86
C VAL A 166 -1.09 7.16 16.89
N LYS A 167 -0.48 7.13 18.07
CA LYS A 167 -0.71 8.13 19.11
C LYS A 167 -0.34 9.53 18.67
N LEU A 168 0.81 9.66 18.01
CA LEU A 168 1.25 10.95 17.48
C LEU A 168 0.28 11.47 16.42
N GLY A 169 -0.10 10.67 15.43
CA GLY A 169 -1.06 11.09 14.39
C GLY A 169 -2.41 11.50 14.96
N LYS A 170 -2.93 10.74 15.92
CA LYS A 170 -4.18 11.07 16.61
C LYS A 170 -4.09 12.36 17.44
N SER A 171 -2.92 12.69 18.00
CA SER A 171 -2.72 13.95 18.72
C SER A 171 -2.82 15.18 17.81
N PHE A 172 -2.61 15.01 16.49
CA PHE A 172 -2.86 16.04 15.47
C PHE A 172 -4.31 16.06 14.96
N GLY A 173 -5.18 15.17 15.46
CA GLY A 173 -6.60 15.11 15.09
C GLY A 173 -6.93 14.16 13.96
N LEU A 174 -5.97 13.39 13.44
CA LEU A 174 -6.21 12.37 12.42
C LEU A 174 -7.06 11.23 12.96
N LYS A 175 -8.04 10.77 12.19
CA LYS A 175 -9.01 9.75 12.63
C LYS A 175 -8.50 8.32 12.42
N PHE A 176 -7.86 8.05 11.28
CA PHE A 176 -7.38 6.73 10.89
C PHE A 176 -5.87 6.79 10.69
N VAL A 177 -5.14 6.16 11.58
CA VAL A 177 -3.67 6.15 11.59
C VAL A 177 -3.18 4.72 11.68
N GLY A 178 -2.33 4.32 10.76
CA GLY A 178 -1.86 2.94 10.65
C GLY A 178 -0.42 2.82 10.18
N ALA A 179 -0.08 1.64 9.69
CA ALA A 179 1.27 1.30 9.29
C ALA A 179 1.30 0.63 7.90
N MET A 180 2.38 0.86 7.16
CA MET A 180 2.73 0.00 6.04
C MET A 180 3.41 -1.25 6.59
N ALA A 181 2.81 -2.39 6.31
CA ALA A 181 3.35 -3.70 6.71
C ALA A 181 4.27 -4.20 5.60
N GLU A 182 5.55 -3.89 5.73
CA GLU A 182 6.56 -4.18 4.70
C GLU A 182 7.88 -4.71 5.27
N VAL A 183 8.04 -4.67 6.59
CA VAL A 183 9.14 -5.32 7.29
C VAL A 183 8.64 -6.68 7.81
N PRO A 184 9.31 -7.81 7.54
CA PRO A 184 8.81 -9.14 7.91
C PRO A 184 8.49 -9.35 9.38
N SER A 185 9.14 -8.61 10.28
CA SER A 185 8.84 -8.63 11.72
C SER A 185 7.37 -8.27 12.03
N ILE A 186 6.74 -7.42 11.19
CA ILE A 186 5.31 -7.10 11.33
C ILE A 186 4.43 -8.32 11.15
N ALA A 187 4.77 -9.26 10.26
CA ALA A 187 4.02 -10.49 10.11
C ALA A 187 4.06 -11.35 11.38
N LEU A 188 5.23 -11.42 12.03
CA LEU A 188 5.43 -12.16 13.28
C LEU A 188 4.75 -11.51 14.48
N MET A 189 4.51 -10.20 14.44
CA MET A 189 3.91 -9.40 15.52
C MET A 189 2.55 -8.82 15.13
N ALA A 190 1.91 -9.38 14.10
CA ALA A 190 0.71 -8.80 13.51
C ALA A 190 -0.46 -8.70 14.50
N ASP A 191 -0.59 -9.65 15.43
CA ASP A 191 -1.58 -9.62 16.50
C ASP A 191 -1.39 -8.43 17.44
N LYS A 192 -0.13 -8.04 17.71
CA LYS A 192 0.20 -6.90 18.58
C LYS A 192 0.06 -5.57 17.83
N VAL A 193 0.39 -5.55 16.55
CA VAL A 193 0.16 -4.36 15.71
C VAL A 193 -1.35 -4.11 15.55
N ALA A 194 -2.15 -5.16 15.41
CA ALA A 194 -3.61 -5.06 15.33
C ALA A 194 -4.29 -4.56 16.62
N ASP A 195 -3.59 -4.60 17.75
CA ASP A 195 -4.09 -4.01 19.01
C ASP A 195 -3.95 -2.47 19.04
N VAL A 196 -3.10 -1.89 18.21
CA VAL A 196 -2.75 -0.46 18.28
C VAL A 196 -3.00 0.32 17.00
N ALA A 197 -2.94 -0.30 15.82
CA ALA A 197 -3.13 0.36 14.54
C ALA A 197 -4.61 0.33 14.11
N ASP A 198 -5.09 1.41 13.50
CA ASP A 198 -6.44 1.45 12.92
C ASP A 198 -6.53 0.62 11.62
N PHE A 199 -5.43 0.44 10.92
CA PHE A 199 -5.30 -0.35 9.70
C PHE A 199 -3.83 -0.65 9.39
N VAL A 200 -3.62 -1.61 8.50
CA VAL A 200 -2.33 -1.79 7.84
C VAL A 200 -2.51 -1.91 6.32
N SER A 201 -1.50 -1.49 5.58
CA SER A 201 -1.40 -1.72 4.15
C SER A 201 -0.09 -2.43 3.84
N ILE A 202 -0.16 -3.56 3.16
CA ILE A 202 1.01 -4.40 2.87
C ILE A 202 1.76 -3.83 1.67
N GLY A 203 3.01 -3.44 1.89
CA GLY A 203 3.96 -3.03 0.85
C GLY A 203 4.73 -4.24 0.33
N THR A 204 4.19 -4.95 -0.65
CA THR A 204 4.73 -6.24 -1.10
C THR A 204 6.13 -6.16 -1.69
N ASN A 205 6.53 -5.03 -2.25
CA ASN A 205 7.85 -4.85 -2.84
C ASN A 205 8.95 -4.94 -1.77
N ASP A 206 8.83 -4.15 -0.71
CA ASP A 206 9.76 -4.16 0.41
C ASP A 206 9.60 -5.41 1.28
N LEU A 207 8.37 -5.91 1.48
CA LEU A 207 8.15 -7.17 2.17
C LEU A 207 8.88 -8.32 1.47
N THR A 208 8.85 -8.38 0.14
CA THR A 208 9.59 -9.38 -0.64
C THR A 208 11.09 -9.18 -0.49
N GLN A 209 11.59 -7.96 -0.67
CA GLN A 209 13.00 -7.62 -0.52
C GLN A 209 13.57 -8.08 0.81
N TYR A 210 12.91 -7.76 1.91
CA TYR A 210 13.40 -8.08 3.25
C TYR A 210 13.16 -9.54 3.65
N THR A 211 12.09 -10.16 3.18
CA THR A 211 11.84 -11.58 3.43
C THR A 211 12.90 -12.46 2.76
N LEU A 212 13.31 -12.10 1.55
CA LEU A 212 14.24 -12.88 0.75
C LEU A 212 15.68 -12.33 0.79
N ALA A 213 15.93 -11.26 1.52
CA ALA A 213 17.23 -10.60 1.65
C ALA A 213 17.85 -10.30 0.27
N ALA A 214 17.05 -9.83 -0.68
CA ALA A 214 17.46 -9.55 -2.05
C ALA A 214 17.10 -8.12 -2.44
N ASP A 215 18.12 -7.31 -2.73
CA ASP A 215 17.95 -5.91 -3.14
C ASP A 215 17.16 -5.82 -4.44
N ARG A 216 15.99 -5.15 -4.40
CA ARG A 216 15.08 -5.03 -5.54
C ARG A 216 15.63 -4.18 -6.69
N THR A 217 16.68 -3.40 -6.43
CA THR A 217 17.34 -2.55 -7.43
C THR A 217 18.49 -3.26 -8.13
N LEU A 218 18.92 -4.42 -7.60
CA LEU A 218 20.06 -5.17 -8.10
C LEU A 218 19.63 -6.29 -9.05
N GLY A 219 19.90 -6.12 -10.35
CA GLY A 219 19.48 -7.06 -11.40
C GLY A 219 20.01 -8.48 -11.22
N SER A 220 21.17 -8.70 -10.59
CA SER A 220 21.75 -10.04 -10.36
C SER A 220 20.93 -10.91 -9.39
N VAL A 221 20.05 -10.33 -8.61
CA VAL A 221 19.13 -11.02 -7.67
C VAL A 221 17.66 -10.82 -8.01
N ALA A 222 17.35 -10.35 -9.21
CA ALA A 222 15.98 -10.07 -9.66
C ALA A 222 15.06 -11.30 -9.63
N ASN A 223 15.61 -12.52 -9.73
CA ASN A 223 14.87 -13.76 -9.63
C ASN A 223 14.24 -14.01 -8.24
N TYR A 224 14.71 -13.29 -7.21
CA TYR A 224 14.11 -13.32 -5.88
C TYR A 224 12.97 -12.29 -5.72
N GLN A 225 12.79 -11.39 -6.67
CA GLN A 225 11.78 -10.31 -6.60
C GLN A 225 10.41 -10.80 -7.08
N THR A 226 9.84 -11.77 -6.39
CA THR A 226 8.50 -12.28 -6.68
C THR A 226 7.65 -12.38 -5.42
N ALA A 227 6.49 -11.72 -5.44
CA ALA A 227 5.50 -11.82 -4.38
C ALA A 227 4.77 -13.17 -4.37
N TRP A 228 4.94 -14.00 -5.41
CA TRP A 228 4.47 -15.39 -5.44
C TRP A 228 5.27 -16.32 -4.52
N HIS A 229 6.40 -15.85 -4.00
CA HIS A 229 7.23 -16.70 -3.14
C HIS A 229 6.46 -17.13 -1.89
N PRO A 230 6.46 -18.44 -1.54
CA PRO A 230 5.68 -18.97 -0.44
C PRO A 230 5.92 -18.26 0.91
N ALA A 231 7.15 -17.84 1.19
CA ALA A 231 7.47 -17.12 2.42
C ALA A 231 6.77 -15.76 2.47
N VAL A 232 6.66 -15.05 1.34
CA VAL A 232 5.97 -13.76 1.24
C VAL A 232 4.46 -13.96 1.43
N LEU A 233 3.86 -14.94 0.76
CA LEU A 233 2.44 -15.26 0.89
C LEU A 233 2.08 -15.70 2.32
N ARG A 234 2.97 -16.42 3.02
CA ARG A 234 2.80 -16.75 4.45
C ARG A 234 2.82 -15.51 5.33
N ALA A 235 3.75 -14.59 5.10
CA ALA A 235 3.79 -13.33 5.83
C ALA A 235 2.50 -12.52 5.63
N ILE A 236 2.01 -12.43 4.39
CA ILE A 236 0.72 -11.79 4.07
C ILE A 236 -0.43 -12.48 4.82
N LYS A 237 -0.48 -13.81 4.80
CA LYS A 237 -1.51 -14.59 5.51
C LYS A 237 -1.52 -14.31 7.01
N MET A 238 -0.36 -14.29 7.65
CA MET A 238 -0.23 -13.99 9.08
C MET A 238 -0.77 -12.59 9.42
N ILE A 239 -0.47 -11.60 8.59
CA ILE A 239 -0.97 -10.23 8.76
C ILE A 239 -2.50 -10.20 8.59
N CYS A 240 -3.04 -10.85 7.56
CA CYS A 240 -4.47 -10.91 7.30
C CYS A 240 -5.24 -11.62 8.43
N ASP A 241 -4.72 -12.75 8.90
CA ASP A 241 -5.37 -13.51 9.99
C ASP A 241 -5.45 -12.70 11.27
N ALA A 242 -4.36 -12.04 11.65
CA ALA A 242 -4.32 -11.20 12.83
C ALA A 242 -5.25 -9.97 12.68
N GLY A 243 -5.22 -9.30 11.53
CA GLY A 243 -6.09 -8.15 11.25
C GLY A 243 -7.58 -8.54 11.28
N ASN A 244 -7.94 -9.59 10.56
CA ASN A 244 -9.33 -10.05 10.51
C ASN A 244 -9.84 -10.53 11.87
N ALA A 245 -9.01 -11.19 12.68
CA ALA A 245 -9.37 -11.60 14.05
C ALA A 245 -9.65 -10.42 14.98
N LYS A 246 -9.03 -9.27 14.75
CA LYS A 246 -9.17 -8.06 15.55
C LYS A 246 -10.06 -6.98 14.93
N GLY A 247 -10.57 -7.20 13.71
CA GLY A 247 -11.33 -6.22 12.96
C GLY A 247 -10.50 -5.06 12.40
N MET A 248 -9.18 -5.21 12.34
CA MET A 248 -8.27 -4.25 11.72
C MET A 248 -8.22 -4.49 10.20
N PRO A 249 -8.60 -3.51 9.36
CA PRO A 249 -8.50 -3.65 7.91
C PRO A 249 -7.06 -3.87 7.42
N VAL A 250 -6.90 -4.82 6.51
CA VAL A 250 -5.61 -5.15 5.87
C VAL A 250 -5.73 -4.94 4.36
N GLY A 251 -5.05 -3.93 3.82
CA GLY A 251 -4.95 -3.69 2.38
C GLY A 251 -3.61 -4.18 1.81
N VAL A 252 -3.52 -4.24 0.48
CA VAL A 252 -2.27 -4.42 -0.25
C VAL A 252 -2.09 -3.26 -1.23
N CYS A 253 -0.93 -2.63 -1.22
CA CYS A 253 -0.61 -1.48 -2.10
C CYS A 253 0.67 -1.67 -2.92
N GLY A 254 1.36 -2.78 -2.79
CA GLY A 254 2.52 -3.12 -3.61
C GLY A 254 2.13 -3.65 -5.00
N GLU A 255 3.14 -3.92 -5.82
CA GLU A 255 2.96 -4.37 -7.22
C GLU A 255 2.18 -5.69 -7.35
N ALA A 256 2.23 -6.54 -6.31
CA ALA A 256 1.46 -7.78 -6.25
C ALA A 256 -0.04 -7.59 -6.47
N ALA A 257 -0.60 -6.46 -6.04
CA ALA A 257 -2.02 -6.16 -6.22
C ALA A 257 -2.42 -5.91 -7.68
N ALA A 258 -1.45 -5.58 -8.54
CA ALA A 258 -1.68 -5.31 -9.97
C ALA A 258 -1.64 -6.58 -10.84
N ASP A 259 -1.18 -7.70 -10.30
CA ASP A 259 -1.21 -9.01 -10.98
C ASP A 259 -2.62 -9.62 -10.80
N PRO A 260 -3.39 -9.82 -11.88
CA PRO A 260 -4.77 -10.30 -11.80
C PRO A 260 -4.92 -11.68 -11.15
N ASP A 261 -3.96 -12.57 -11.36
CA ASP A 261 -3.98 -13.92 -10.78
C ASP A 261 -3.60 -13.87 -9.29
N LEU A 262 -2.59 -13.08 -8.96
CA LEU A 262 -2.16 -12.91 -7.57
C LEU A 262 -3.21 -12.14 -6.75
N ALA A 263 -3.93 -11.20 -7.35
CA ALA A 263 -5.02 -10.48 -6.70
C ALA A 263 -6.12 -11.43 -6.19
N VAL A 264 -6.46 -12.47 -6.94
CA VAL A 264 -7.39 -13.51 -6.50
C VAL A 264 -6.83 -14.29 -5.29
N VAL A 265 -5.56 -14.63 -5.32
CA VAL A 265 -4.88 -15.31 -4.19
C VAL A 265 -4.87 -14.40 -2.95
N LEU A 266 -4.53 -13.12 -3.10
CA LEU A 266 -4.52 -12.14 -2.02
C LEU A 266 -5.91 -11.99 -1.38
N ALA A 267 -6.97 -11.95 -2.20
CA ALA A 267 -8.34 -11.96 -1.72
C ALA A 267 -8.63 -13.21 -0.88
N GLY A 268 -8.25 -14.39 -1.37
CA GLY A 268 -8.40 -15.66 -0.65
C GLY A 268 -7.58 -15.76 0.64
N LEU A 269 -6.46 -15.05 0.73
CA LEU A 269 -5.67 -14.92 1.97
C LEU A 269 -6.35 -14.02 3.02
N GLY A 270 -7.39 -13.27 2.66
CA GLY A 270 -8.15 -12.43 3.58
C GLY A 270 -7.82 -10.94 3.50
N VAL A 271 -7.22 -10.48 2.42
CA VAL A 271 -6.99 -9.04 2.15
C VAL A 271 -8.33 -8.32 1.97
N ASN A 272 -8.48 -7.14 2.55
CA ASN A 272 -9.72 -6.37 2.53
C ASN A 272 -9.80 -5.32 1.41
N SER A 273 -8.67 -4.96 0.80
CA SER A 273 -8.62 -4.04 -0.34
C SER A 273 -7.32 -4.21 -1.13
N LEU A 274 -7.37 -3.91 -2.42
CA LEU A 274 -6.23 -3.97 -3.32
C LEU A 274 -6.00 -2.60 -3.96
N SER A 275 -4.75 -2.12 -3.95
CA SER A 275 -4.38 -0.84 -4.52
C SER A 275 -3.25 -1.00 -5.53
N MET A 276 -3.42 -0.42 -6.72
CA MET A 276 -2.55 -0.65 -7.86
C MET A 276 -2.45 0.56 -8.78
N THR A 277 -1.56 0.48 -9.74
CA THR A 277 -1.56 1.46 -10.85
C THR A 277 -2.93 1.47 -11.54
N PRO A 278 -3.47 2.64 -11.92
CA PRO A 278 -4.81 2.75 -12.50
C PRO A 278 -5.08 1.81 -13.68
N VAL A 279 -4.08 1.59 -14.53
CA VAL A 279 -4.22 0.75 -15.74
C VAL A 279 -4.48 -0.73 -15.42
N ALA A 280 -4.13 -1.22 -14.23
CA ALA A 280 -4.35 -2.59 -13.81
C ALA A 280 -5.76 -2.84 -13.22
N LEU A 281 -6.50 -1.79 -12.88
CA LEU A 281 -7.80 -1.90 -12.21
C LEU A 281 -8.82 -2.73 -12.99
N ASP A 282 -8.86 -2.56 -14.30
CA ASP A 282 -9.83 -3.28 -15.15
C ASP A 282 -9.57 -4.80 -15.13
N ASP A 283 -8.32 -5.22 -15.31
CA ASP A 283 -7.95 -6.64 -15.37
C ASP A 283 -8.13 -7.32 -14.01
N VAL A 284 -7.75 -6.66 -12.92
CA VAL A 284 -7.94 -7.17 -11.56
C VAL A 284 -9.42 -7.30 -11.23
N ARG A 285 -10.24 -6.29 -11.59
CA ARG A 285 -11.69 -6.34 -11.38
C ARG A 285 -12.34 -7.51 -12.12
N ALA A 286 -11.92 -7.75 -13.37
CA ALA A 286 -12.39 -8.87 -14.16
C ALA A 286 -12.01 -10.21 -13.53
N SER A 287 -10.76 -10.39 -13.12
CA SER A 287 -10.31 -11.64 -12.49
C SER A 287 -11.05 -11.97 -11.19
N LEU A 288 -11.31 -10.96 -10.35
CA LEU A 288 -12.11 -11.16 -9.13
C LEU A 288 -13.55 -11.56 -9.45
N ALA A 289 -14.16 -10.95 -10.47
CA ALA A 289 -15.53 -11.23 -10.87
C ALA A 289 -15.73 -12.63 -11.49
N GLU A 290 -14.67 -13.31 -11.89
CA GLU A 290 -14.70 -14.67 -12.45
C GLU A 290 -14.77 -15.78 -11.39
N VAL A 291 -14.38 -15.50 -10.15
CA VAL A 291 -14.27 -16.49 -9.08
C VAL A 291 -15.19 -16.17 -7.91
N THR A 292 -15.69 -17.19 -7.22
CA THR A 292 -16.32 -17.02 -5.91
C THR A 292 -15.27 -16.81 -4.83
N PHE A 293 -15.67 -16.30 -3.68
CA PHE A 293 -14.72 -16.12 -2.58
C PHE A 293 -14.18 -17.46 -2.06
N ASP A 294 -14.97 -18.52 -2.08
CA ASP A 294 -14.50 -19.86 -1.70
C ASP A 294 -13.50 -20.43 -2.72
N GLU A 295 -13.70 -20.19 -4.01
CA GLU A 295 -12.70 -20.51 -5.04
C GLU A 295 -11.39 -19.71 -4.85
N ALA A 296 -11.48 -18.44 -4.50
CA ALA A 296 -10.32 -17.62 -4.17
C ALA A 296 -9.56 -18.19 -2.96
N LYS A 297 -10.26 -18.56 -1.89
CA LYS A 297 -9.65 -19.23 -0.72
C LYS A 297 -8.98 -20.56 -1.08
N ALA A 298 -9.57 -21.34 -1.98
CA ALA A 298 -8.99 -22.60 -2.43
C ALA A 298 -7.73 -22.42 -3.27
N LYS A 299 -7.62 -21.30 -3.99
CA LYS A 299 -6.39 -20.90 -4.72
C LYS A 299 -5.32 -20.34 -3.79
N ALA A 300 -5.73 -19.77 -2.65
CA ALA A 300 -4.80 -19.30 -1.64
C ALA A 300 -4.08 -20.50 -1.04
N PRO A 301 -2.76 -20.54 -1.02
CA PRO A 301 -2.03 -21.71 -0.56
C PRO A 301 -2.42 -22.06 0.87
N SER A 302 -3.07 -23.21 1.06
CA SER A 302 -3.22 -23.85 2.35
C SER A 302 -1.82 -24.30 2.81
N GLY A 303 -1.44 -24.18 4.08
CA GLY A 303 -0.12 -24.44 4.68
C GLY A 303 0.89 -25.45 4.08
N SER A 304 0.58 -26.10 2.95
CA SER A 304 1.43 -26.99 2.16
C SER A 304 2.04 -26.28 0.95
N PHE A 305 2.81 -25.23 1.18
CA PHE A 305 3.48 -24.43 0.13
C PHE A 305 4.65 -25.14 -0.56
N LEU A 306 4.69 -26.46 -0.62
CA LEU A 306 5.91 -27.15 -0.98
C LEU A 306 5.99 -27.61 -2.45
N ASN A 307 5.03 -27.25 -3.33
CA ASN A 307 5.02 -27.80 -4.68
C ASN A 307 4.73 -26.77 -5.80
N HIS A 308 5.38 -25.64 -5.82
CA HIS A 308 5.60 -24.95 -7.07
C HIS A 308 7.11 -24.99 -7.36
N GLY A 309 7.46 -26.00 -8.15
CA GLY A 309 8.79 -26.19 -8.66
C GLY A 309 9.26 -24.98 -9.45
N ALA A 310 10.57 -24.83 -9.42
CA ALA A 310 11.39 -23.90 -10.16
C ALA A 310 11.06 -23.88 -11.65
#